data_51e17b394e7a51458a5c367e5ea9c542
#
_entry.id   51e17b394e7a51458a5c367e5ea9c542
#
_cell.length_a   1.000
_cell.length_b   1.000
_cell.length_c   1.000
_cell.angle_alpha   90.00
_cell.angle_beta   90.00
_cell.angle_gamma   90.00
#
_symmetry.space_group_name_H-M   'P 1'
#
loop_
_entity.id
_entity.type
_entity.pdbx_description
1 polymer ?
#
loop_
_entity_poly.entity_id
_entity_poly.type
_entity_poly.pdbx_seq_one_letter_code
_entity_poly.pdbx_strand_id
1 'polypeptide(L)'
;RQGEVAHRYVLGLYRCMKELTERFPEILFEGCAAGGNRFDLGILCYFPQIWGSDDTDALCRAEIEENYSYGYPLSAVSAHVSACPNHQTLRNTPLETRFQVACFGSFGYECNLCDMKKEEKEAMKEQIALYKKWRKVLQQGTFYRGRSFYDGAQSGMGGSVLADEAGNQMEWTCVSEDGTKAVGMLMQKLVVPNTQ
;
A
#
# COMPACT_ATOMS: atom_id res chain seq x y z
N ARG A 1 -14.50 32.34 -9.76
CA ARG A 1 -14.81 31.76 -11.08
C ARG A 1 -13.91 30.57 -11.41
N GLN A 2 -12.61 30.60 -11.05
CA GLN A 2 -11.74 29.44 -11.23
C GLN A 2 -12.21 28.26 -10.37
N GLY A 3 -12.62 28.49 -9.13
CA GLY A 3 -13.20 27.48 -8.27
C GLY A 3 -14.53 26.92 -8.79
N GLU A 4 -15.35 27.75 -9.46
CA GLU A 4 -16.58 27.28 -10.11
C GLU A 4 -16.28 26.30 -11.25
N VAL A 5 -15.28 26.59 -12.07
CA VAL A 5 -14.86 25.69 -13.16
C VAL A 5 -14.36 24.37 -12.60
N ALA A 6 -13.50 24.38 -11.57
CA ALA A 6 -13.02 23.17 -10.90
C ALA A 6 -14.18 22.34 -10.32
N HIS A 7 -15.13 22.99 -9.65
CA HIS A 7 -16.31 22.31 -9.11
C HIS A 7 -17.17 21.64 -10.20
N ARG A 8 -17.45 22.37 -11.29
CA ARG A 8 -18.20 21.83 -12.42
C ARG A 8 -17.48 20.67 -13.09
N TYR A 9 -16.14 20.74 -13.18
CA TYR A 9 -15.32 19.63 -13.68
C TYR A 9 -15.50 18.37 -12.84
N VAL A 10 -15.41 18.48 -11.51
CA VAL A 10 -15.58 17.33 -10.60
C VAL A 10 -16.99 16.75 -10.70
N LEU A 11 -18.04 17.58 -10.75
CA LEU A 11 -19.41 17.11 -10.95
C LEU A 11 -19.59 16.38 -12.29
N GLY A 12 -18.98 16.90 -13.35
CA GLY A 12 -18.97 16.25 -14.68
C GLY A 12 -18.24 14.90 -14.67
N LEU A 13 -17.10 14.84 -13.99
CA LEU A 13 -16.32 13.63 -13.83
C LEU A 13 -17.13 12.54 -13.10
N TYR A 14 -17.73 12.85 -11.96
CA TYR A 14 -18.54 11.89 -11.20
C TYR A 14 -19.75 11.40 -11.99
N ARG A 15 -20.39 12.28 -12.80
CA ARG A 15 -21.46 11.88 -13.69
C ARG A 15 -20.97 10.86 -14.74
N CYS A 16 -19.82 11.11 -15.36
CA CYS A 16 -19.23 10.16 -16.30
C CYS A 16 -18.90 8.81 -15.64
N MET A 17 -18.31 8.83 -14.43
CA MET A 17 -18.01 7.60 -13.68
C MET A 17 -19.27 6.82 -13.33
N LYS A 18 -20.31 7.52 -12.88
CA LYS A 18 -21.62 6.91 -12.61
C LYS A 18 -22.18 6.23 -13.85
N GLU A 19 -22.21 6.92 -14.99
CA GLU A 19 -22.71 6.35 -16.25
C GLU A 19 -21.90 5.14 -16.69
N LEU A 20 -20.56 5.16 -16.52
CA LEU A 20 -19.70 4.03 -16.85
C LEU A 20 -20.02 2.81 -16.00
N THR A 21 -20.08 2.97 -14.68
CA THR A 21 -20.34 1.87 -13.75
C THR A 21 -21.77 1.32 -13.88
N GLU A 22 -22.75 2.17 -14.20
CA GLU A 22 -24.11 1.71 -14.48
C GLU A 22 -24.25 0.98 -15.82
N ARG A 23 -23.49 1.39 -16.84
CA ARG A 23 -23.51 0.72 -18.16
C ARG A 23 -22.72 -0.58 -18.19
N PHE A 24 -21.69 -0.70 -17.36
CA PHE A 24 -20.78 -1.83 -17.33
C PHE A 24 -20.61 -2.38 -15.92
N PRO A 25 -21.69 -2.88 -15.29
CA PRO A 25 -21.67 -3.32 -13.90
C PRO A 25 -20.75 -4.52 -13.63
N GLU A 26 -20.39 -5.27 -14.68
CA GLU A 26 -19.46 -6.41 -14.58
C GLU A 26 -17.99 -6.01 -14.68
N ILE A 27 -17.70 -4.73 -14.93
CA ILE A 27 -16.32 -4.23 -15.00
C ILE A 27 -15.96 -3.58 -13.67
N LEU A 28 -14.87 -4.07 -13.07
CA LEU A 28 -14.25 -3.43 -11.92
C LEU A 28 -13.30 -2.33 -12.43
N PHE A 29 -13.58 -1.08 -12.07
CA PHE A 29 -12.76 0.05 -12.45
C PHE A 29 -11.76 0.38 -11.35
N GLU A 30 -10.51 0.62 -11.76
CA GLU A 30 -9.48 1.20 -10.91
C GLU A 30 -9.25 2.66 -11.30
N GLY A 31 -9.17 3.54 -10.31
CA GLY A 31 -8.87 4.94 -10.53
C GLY A 31 -7.37 5.20 -10.49
N CYS A 32 -6.88 5.97 -11.45
CA CYS A 32 -5.53 6.50 -11.44
C CYS A 32 -5.54 7.93 -12.02
N ALA A 33 -4.82 8.83 -11.40
CA ALA A 33 -4.61 10.17 -11.89
C ALA A 33 -3.20 10.61 -11.51
N ALA A 34 -2.21 10.07 -12.22
CA ALA A 34 -0.80 10.29 -11.95
C ALA A 34 -0.49 10.03 -10.45
N GLY A 35 -0.68 8.78 -10.00
CA GLY A 35 -0.34 8.38 -8.64
C GLY A 35 -1.29 8.90 -7.55
N GLY A 36 -2.59 8.76 -7.73
CA GLY A 36 -3.56 9.02 -6.66
C GLY A 36 -4.05 10.46 -6.53
N ASN A 37 -3.77 11.35 -7.49
CA ASN A 37 -4.22 12.76 -7.47
C ASN A 37 -5.75 12.95 -7.47
N ARG A 38 -6.53 11.89 -7.70
CA ARG A 38 -7.98 11.83 -7.58
C ARG A 38 -8.43 10.80 -6.56
N PHE A 39 -7.68 10.62 -5.49
CA PHE A 39 -8.06 9.72 -4.42
C PHE A 39 -8.87 10.50 -3.37
N ASP A 40 -10.17 10.38 -3.42
CA ASP A 40 -11.11 10.96 -2.47
C ASP A 40 -12.28 9.99 -2.19
N LEU A 41 -13.08 10.27 -1.15
CA LEU A 41 -14.21 9.41 -0.79
C LEU A 41 -15.30 9.37 -1.86
N GLY A 42 -15.45 10.42 -2.65
CA GLY A 42 -16.46 10.47 -3.72
C GLY A 42 -16.12 9.52 -4.86
N ILE A 43 -14.85 9.42 -5.25
CA ILE A 43 -14.43 8.52 -6.32
C ILE A 43 -14.56 7.04 -5.93
N LEU A 44 -14.40 6.72 -4.63
CA LEU A 44 -14.58 5.35 -4.12
C LEU A 44 -16.01 4.83 -4.27
N CYS A 45 -17.01 5.73 -4.46
CA CYS A 45 -18.37 5.31 -4.78
C CYS A 45 -18.50 4.66 -6.17
N TYR A 46 -17.54 4.90 -7.05
CA TYR A 46 -17.54 4.42 -8.43
C TYR A 46 -16.38 3.48 -8.72
N PHE A 47 -15.21 3.81 -8.22
CA PHE A 47 -13.96 3.08 -8.43
C PHE A 47 -13.44 2.63 -7.07
N PRO A 48 -13.73 1.38 -6.66
CA PRO A 48 -13.42 0.90 -5.30
C PRO A 48 -11.93 0.67 -5.05
N GLN A 49 -11.10 0.78 -6.09
CA GLN A 49 -9.65 0.60 -6.03
C GLN A 49 -8.97 1.77 -6.73
N ILE A 50 -7.96 2.34 -6.09
CA ILE A 50 -7.21 3.51 -6.57
C ILE A 50 -5.73 3.19 -6.59
N TRP A 51 -5.05 3.55 -7.69
CA TRP A 51 -3.60 3.57 -7.76
C TRP A 51 -3.05 4.69 -6.88
N GLY A 52 -2.47 4.33 -5.73
CA GLY A 52 -2.12 5.28 -4.68
C GLY A 52 -0.89 6.14 -4.99
N SER A 53 0.07 5.63 -5.76
CA SER A 53 1.29 6.37 -6.12
C SER A 53 2.04 5.68 -7.25
N ASP A 54 2.63 6.46 -8.14
CA ASP A 54 3.55 5.97 -9.17
C ASP A 54 4.94 5.61 -8.60
N ASP A 55 5.24 6.00 -7.35
CA ASP A 55 6.40 5.48 -6.64
C ASP A 55 6.10 4.04 -6.17
N THR A 56 6.77 3.08 -6.82
CA THR A 56 6.58 1.64 -6.61
C THR A 56 7.67 1.01 -5.74
N ASP A 57 8.59 1.78 -5.20
CA ASP A 57 9.58 1.30 -4.24
C ASP A 57 8.90 0.84 -2.95
N ALA A 58 9.22 -0.37 -2.47
CA ALA A 58 8.51 -0.95 -1.34
C ALA A 58 8.68 -0.17 -0.03
N LEU A 59 9.83 0.46 0.21
CA LEU A 59 10.01 1.27 1.41
C LEU A 59 9.22 2.58 1.33
N CYS A 60 9.19 3.21 0.14
CA CYS A 60 8.34 4.37 -0.11
C CYS A 60 6.86 3.99 0.00
N ARG A 61 6.47 2.83 -0.56
CA ARG A 61 5.09 2.34 -0.49
C ARG A 61 4.64 2.05 0.94
N ALA A 62 5.51 1.53 1.80
CA ALA A 62 5.18 1.36 3.21
C ALA A 62 4.76 2.69 3.85
N GLU A 63 5.50 3.77 3.62
CA GLU A 63 5.15 5.10 4.12
C GLU A 63 3.88 5.67 3.47
N ILE A 64 3.72 5.50 2.15
CA ILE A 64 2.55 5.96 1.39
C ILE A 64 1.28 5.24 1.88
N GLU A 65 1.32 3.93 2.01
CA GLU A 65 0.16 3.13 2.43
C GLU A 65 -0.20 3.38 3.90
N GLU A 66 0.80 3.55 4.78
CA GLU A 66 0.53 3.98 6.14
C GLU A 66 -0.21 5.31 6.18
N ASN A 67 0.24 6.29 5.39
CA ASN A 67 -0.41 7.60 5.33
C ASN A 67 -1.84 7.53 4.77
N TYR A 68 -2.09 6.73 3.72
CA TYR A 68 -3.45 6.50 3.23
C TYR A 68 -4.35 5.87 4.31
N SER A 69 -3.81 4.98 5.15
CA SER A 69 -4.57 4.27 6.17
C SER A 69 -5.19 5.16 7.26
N TYR A 70 -4.79 6.43 7.36
CA TYR A 70 -5.42 7.39 8.27
C TYR A 70 -6.78 7.89 7.77
N GLY A 71 -7.06 7.82 6.48
CA GLY A 71 -8.31 8.31 5.88
C GLY A 71 -9.06 7.29 5.04
N TYR A 72 -8.39 6.22 4.62
CA TYR A 72 -8.94 5.25 3.68
C TYR A 72 -8.62 3.82 4.10
N PRO A 73 -9.48 2.84 3.79
CA PRO A 73 -9.15 1.44 3.98
C PRO A 73 -8.04 1.03 3.00
N LEU A 74 -7.04 0.28 3.46
CA LEU A 74 -5.95 -0.19 2.60
C LEU A 74 -6.45 -1.10 1.46
N SER A 75 -7.60 -1.76 1.64
CA SER A 75 -8.27 -2.52 0.57
C SER A 75 -8.65 -1.67 -0.65
N ALA A 76 -8.74 -0.34 -0.51
CA ALA A 76 -8.98 0.56 -1.63
C ALA A 76 -7.69 1.05 -2.31
N VAL A 77 -6.51 0.74 -1.77
CA VAL A 77 -5.21 1.16 -2.30
C VAL A 77 -4.59 0.03 -3.10
N SER A 78 -4.33 0.23 -4.38
CA SER A 78 -3.57 -0.73 -5.20
C SER A 78 -2.14 -0.80 -4.69
N ALA A 79 -1.71 -2.01 -4.35
CA ALA A 79 -0.39 -2.30 -3.82
C ALA A 79 0.26 -3.43 -4.59
N HIS A 80 1.37 -3.14 -5.26
CA HIS A 80 2.01 -4.09 -6.17
C HIS A 80 3.46 -4.37 -5.79
N VAL A 81 3.86 -5.62 -5.97
CA VAL A 81 5.26 -6.02 -5.98
C VAL A 81 5.87 -5.56 -7.30
N SER A 82 6.69 -4.52 -7.27
CA SER A 82 7.36 -3.97 -8.44
C SER A 82 8.63 -4.74 -8.81
N ALA A 83 9.22 -4.39 -9.96
CA ALA A 83 10.52 -4.90 -10.40
C ALA A 83 11.65 -4.58 -9.39
N CYS A 84 12.73 -5.34 -9.45
CA CYS A 84 13.95 -5.13 -8.67
C CYS A 84 15.18 -5.25 -9.60
N PRO A 85 16.08 -4.25 -9.62
CA PRO A 85 16.03 -2.97 -8.90
C PRO A 85 14.78 -2.15 -9.22
N ASN A 86 14.30 -1.34 -8.25
CA ASN A 86 13.22 -0.41 -8.54
C ASN A 86 13.67 0.63 -9.57
N HIS A 87 12.84 0.91 -10.57
CA HIS A 87 13.22 1.78 -11.70
C HIS A 87 13.36 3.27 -11.33
N GLN A 88 12.74 3.71 -10.23
CA GLN A 88 12.78 5.11 -9.78
C GLN A 88 13.91 5.35 -8.78
N THR A 89 14.01 4.52 -7.75
CA THR A 89 14.97 4.69 -6.65
C THR A 89 16.26 3.91 -6.84
N LEU A 90 16.32 2.98 -7.81
CA LEU A 90 17.40 2.01 -8.04
C LEU A 90 17.68 1.11 -6.84
N ARG A 91 16.77 1.08 -5.87
CA ARG A 91 16.90 0.26 -4.66
C ARG A 91 16.68 -1.21 -4.98
N ASN A 92 17.52 -2.05 -4.39
CA ASN A 92 17.35 -3.49 -4.38
C ASN A 92 16.65 -3.90 -3.07
N THR A 93 15.37 -4.24 -3.17
CA THR A 93 14.58 -4.70 -2.04
C THR A 93 14.24 -6.18 -2.23
N PRO A 94 14.46 -7.05 -1.23
CA PRO A 94 14.12 -8.47 -1.33
C PRO A 94 12.67 -8.69 -1.74
N LEU A 95 12.41 -9.75 -2.52
CA LEU A 95 11.06 -10.10 -2.97
C LEU A 95 10.08 -10.27 -1.80
N GLU A 96 10.55 -10.85 -0.71
CA GLU A 96 9.77 -11.04 0.50
C GLU A 96 9.31 -9.70 1.11
N THR A 97 10.22 -8.73 1.26
CA THR A 97 9.88 -7.40 1.80
C THR A 97 8.90 -6.67 0.87
N ARG A 98 9.10 -6.74 -0.45
CA ARG A 98 8.16 -6.16 -1.43
C ARG A 98 6.76 -6.76 -1.30
N PHE A 99 6.69 -8.08 -1.11
CA PHE A 99 5.43 -8.79 -0.89
C PHE A 99 4.78 -8.40 0.44
N GLN A 100 5.56 -8.35 1.54
CA GLN A 100 5.04 -8.02 2.87
C GLN A 100 4.34 -6.67 2.91
N VAL A 101 4.89 -5.66 2.23
CA VAL A 101 4.23 -4.35 2.11
C VAL A 101 2.98 -4.47 1.24
N ALA A 102 3.11 -4.98 0.02
CA ALA A 102 2.03 -5.00 -0.95
C ALA A 102 0.81 -5.83 -0.51
N CYS A 103 0.98 -6.85 0.33
CA CYS A 103 -0.13 -7.72 0.72
C CYS A 103 -1.18 -7.07 1.64
N PHE A 104 -0.88 -5.92 2.24
CA PHE A 104 -1.86 -5.17 3.06
C PHE A 104 -2.84 -4.35 2.22
N GLY A 105 -2.46 -3.97 1.00
CA GLY A 105 -3.35 -3.31 0.05
C GLY A 105 -4.05 -4.27 -0.92
N SER A 106 -4.58 -3.73 -2.00
CA SER A 106 -5.13 -4.51 -3.12
C SER A 106 -3.98 -5.09 -3.93
N PHE A 107 -3.62 -6.32 -3.59
CA PHE A 107 -2.36 -6.95 -3.95
C PHE A 107 -2.24 -7.37 -5.42
N GLY A 108 -1.07 -7.12 -6.01
CA GLY A 108 -0.69 -7.58 -7.33
C GLY A 108 0.81 -7.63 -7.56
N TYR A 109 1.22 -8.09 -8.74
CA TYR A 109 2.59 -8.03 -9.23
C TYR A 109 2.68 -7.12 -10.46
N GLU A 110 3.61 -6.19 -10.42
CA GLU A 110 3.91 -5.25 -11.50
C GLU A 110 5.38 -5.42 -11.92
N CYS A 111 5.68 -6.54 -12.55
CA CYS A 111 7.03 -6.88 -13.00
C CYS A 111 6.98 -7.83 -14.21
N ASN A 112 8.06 -7.84 -15.01
CA ASN A 112 8.17 -8.77 -16.11
C ASN A 112 8.54 -10.17 -15.59
N LEU A 113 7.59 -11.09 -15.60
CA LEU A 113 7.81 -12.46 -15.15
C LEU A 113 8.84 -13.22 -15.99
N CYS A 114 9.09 -12.80 -17.23
CA CYS A 114 10.10 -13.46 -18.08
C CYS A 114 11.52 -13.21 -17.58
N ASP A 115 11.76 -12.08 -16.91
CA ASP A 115 13.07 -11.70 -16.41
C ASP A 115 13.38 -12.32 -15.03
N MET A 116 12.39 -12.94 -14.38
CA MET A 116 12.52 -13.50 -13.06
C MET A 116 13.14 -14.91 -13.08
N LYS A 117 13.96 -15.19 -12.09
CA LYS A 117 14.55 -16.52 -11.86
C LYS A 117 13.47 -17.53 -11.45
N LYS A 118 13.77 -18.81 -11.63
CA LYS A 118 12.86 -19.89 -11.29
C LYS A 118 12.48 -19.88 -9.81
N GLU A 119 13.47 -19.63 -8.95
CA GLU A 119 13.31 -19.59 -7.50
C GLU A 119 12.37 -18.46 -7.07
N GLU A 120 12.48 -17.28 -7.71
CA GLU A 120 11.58 -16.16 -7.46
C GLU A 120 10.14 -16.47 -7.88
N LYS A 121 9.96 -17.16 -9.02
CA LYS A 121 8.63 -17.59 -9.48
C LYS A 121 7.99 -18.60 -8.54
N GLU A 122 8.76 -19.50 -7.96
CA GLU A 122 8.22 -20.44 -6.95
C GLU A 122 7.86 -19.68 -5.65
N ALA A 123 8.71 -18.77 -5.18
CA ALA A 123 8.38 -17.90 -4.04
C ALA A 123 7.11 -17.08 -4.28
N MET A 124 6.90 -16.54 -5.49
CA MET A 124 5.66 -15.82 -5.85
C MET A 124 4.43 -16.73 -5.74
N LYS A 125 4.50 -17.99 -6.13
CA LYS A 125 3.38 -18.92 -5.98
C LYS A 125 3.01 -19.13 -4.51
N GLU A 126 4.01 -19.26 -3.64
CA GLU A 126 3.81 -19.38 -2.21
C GLU A 126 3.21 -18.09 -1.63
N GLN A 127 3.71 -16.92 -2.05
CA GLN A 127 3.17 -15.61 -1.67
C GLN A 127 1.71 -15.44 -2.09
N ILE A 128 1.35 -15.83 -3.31
CA ILE A 128 -0.03 -15.81 -3.80
C ILE A 128 -0.92 -16.74 -2.97
N ALA A 129 -0.44 -17.95 -2.65
CA ALA A 129 -1.18 -18.89 -1.82
C ALA A 129 -1.38 -18.34 -0.40
N LEU A 130 -0.35 -17.73 0.18
CA LEU A 130 -0.42 -17.07 1.49
C LEU A 130 -1.43 -15.91 1.48
N TYR A 131 -1.35 -15.04 0.47
CA TYR A 131 -2.32 -13.93 0.33
C TYR A 131 -3.76 -14.45 0.18
N LYS A 132 -4.00 -15.44 -0.69
CA LYS A 132 -5.33 -16.05 -0.85
C LYS A 132 -5.88 -16.64 0.44
N LYS A 133 -5.03 -17.22 1.29
CA LYS A 133 -5.40 -17.75 2.60
C LYS A 133 -5.82 -16.63 3.56
N TRP A 134 -5.13 -15.50 3.55
CA TRP A 134 -5.30 -14.44 4.54
C TRP A 134 -6.02 -13.19 4.03
N ARG A 135 -6.31 -13.10 2.73
CA ARG A 135 -6.91 -11.89 2.13
C ARG A 135 -8.18 -11.41 2.81
N LYS A 136 -8.99 -12.31 3.38
CA LYS A 136 -10.20 -11.90 4.11
C LYS A 136 -9.84 -11.08 5.35
N VAL A 137 -8.82 -11.47 6.09
CA VAL A 137 -8.34 -10.71 7.25
C VAL A 137 -7.68 -9.40 6.80
N LEU A 138 -6.82 -9.46 5.78
CA LEU A 138 -6.11 -8.29 5.26
C LEU A 138 -7.04 -7.23 4.66
N GLN A 139 -8.10 -7.66 3.94
CA GLN A 139 -8.99 -6.77 3.21
C GLN A 139 -10.22 -6.32 4.01
N GLN A 140 -10.68 -7.12 4.98
CA GLN A 140 -11.92 -6.90 5.72
C GLN A 140 -11.70 -6.77 7.23
N GLY A 141 -10.50 -7.04 7.72
CA GLY A 141 -10.14 -6.90 9.13
C GLY A 141 -9.92 -5.45 9.54
N THR A 142 -9.81 -5.22 10.84
CA THR A 142 -9.43 -3.94 11.39
C THR A 142 -7.91 -3.77 11.30
N PHE A 143 -7.46 -2.69 10.68
CA PHE A 143 -6.05 -2.37 10.52
C PHE A 143 -5.55 -1.54 11.71
N TYR A 144 -4.45 -2.00 12.30
CA TYR A 144 -3.75 -1.32 13.39
C TYR A 144 -2.34 -0.95 12.95
N ARG A 145 -1.94 0.27 13.26
CA ARG A 145 -0.58 0.79 13.15
C ARG A 145 0.07 0.66 14.52
N GLY A 146 1.21 -0.01 14.57
CA GLY A 146 2.10 -0.02 15.74
C GLY A 146 3.20 1.02 15.58
N ARG A 147 4.46 0.57 15.50
CA ARG A 147 5.62 1.43 15.25
C ARG A 147 5.53 2.03 13.85
N SER A 148 5.99 3.28 13.70
CA SER A 148 6.04 4.00 12.45
C SER A 148 7.44 4.53 12.15
N PHE A 149 7.77 4.65 10.87
CA PHE A 149 9.00 5.34 10.45
C PHE A 149 9.02 6.82 10.81
N TYR A 150 7.89 7.39 11.22
CA TYR A 150 7.77 8.78 11.67
C TYR A 150 7.96 8.96 13.18
N ASP A 151 8.04 7.89 13.99
CA ASP A 151 8.11 7.98 15.45
C ASP A 151 9.35 8.72 15.95
N GLY A 152 10.43 8.75 15.19
CA GLY A 152 11.67 9.47 15.51
C GLY A 152 11.69 10.95 15.13
N ALA A 153 10.78 11.40 14.28
CA ALA A 153 10.84 12.75 13.71
C ALA A 153 10.44 13.87 14.69
N GLN A 154 9.81 13.53 15.82
CA GLN A 154 9.34 14.50 16.82
C GLN A 154 10.30 14.67 18.01
N SER A 155 11.32 13.84 18.17
CA SER A 155 12.26 13.93 19.30
C SER A 155 13.47 14.83 19.01
N GLY A 156 13.23 16.04 18.53
CA GLY A 156 14.26 17.06 18.24
C GLY A 156 14.95 17.66 19.46
N MET A 157 14.94 17.01 20.63
CA MET A 157 15.69 17.46 21.80
C MET A 157 16.20 16.29 22.64
N GLY A 158 17.52 16.11 22.63
CA GLY A 158 18.26 15.36 23.62
C GLY A 158 18.53 13.91 23.29
N GLY A 159 19.70 13.66 22.72
CA GLY A 159 20.18 12.34 22.37
C GLY A 159 20.14 11.34 23.52
N SER A 160 19.37 10.30 23.32
CA SER A 160 19.53 9.02 24.00
C SER A 160 19.96 8.00 22.95
N VAL A 161 20.91 7.15 23.30
CA VAL A 161 21.42 6.07 22.42
C VAL A 161 20.33 5.08 21.99
N LEU A 162 19.14 5.15 22.60
CA LEU A 162 17.95 4.37 22.24
C LEU A 162 17.12 5.03 21.13
N ALA A 163 17.48 6.23 20.65
CA ALA A 163 16.82 6.90 19.54
C ALA A 163 17.10 6.25 18.17
N ASP A 164 18.07 5.34 18.08
CA ASP A 164 18.43 4.66 16.84
C ASP A 164 17.37 3.66 16.35
N GLU A 165 16.43 3.25 17.18
CA GLU A 165 15.31 2.39 16.78
C GLU A 165 14.07 3.18 16.33
N ALA A 166 13.91 4.40 16.83
CA ALA A 166 12.81 5.27 16.46
C ALA A 166 12.94 5.70 14.99
N GLY A 167 11.93 5.43 14.20
CA GLY A 167 11.92 5.70 12.76
C GLY A 167 12.60 4.65 11.88
N ASN A 168 13.15 3.58 12.45
CA ASN A 168 13.75 2.47 11.71
C ASN A 168 12.82 1.26 11.55
N GLN A 169 11.76 1.18 12.33
CA GLN A 169 10.82 0.06 12.34
C GLN A 169 9.40 0.52 12.01
N MET A 170 8.67 -0.33 11.30
CA MET A 170 7.25 -0.16 11.03
C MET A 170 6.52 -1.46 11.36
N GLU A 171 5.37 -1.33 12.01
CA GLU A 171 4.56 -2.47 12.43
C GLU A 171 3.10 -2.26 12.04
N TRP A 172 2.56 -3.19 11.28
CA TRP A 172 1.16 -3.24 10.89
C TRP A 172 0.52 -4.55 11.33
N THR A 173 -0.73 -4.49 11.73
CA THR A 173 -1.51 -5.68 12.06
C THR A 173 -2.94 -5.53 11.57
N CYS A 174 -3.44 -6.55 10.87
CA CYS A 174 -4.86 -6.71 10.58
C CYS A 174 -5.45 -7.79 11.47
N VAL A 175 -6.57 -7.49 12.12
CA VAL A 175 -7.29 -8.42 13.00
C VAL A 175 -8.66 -8.71 12.39
N SER A 176 -9.05 -9.98 12.30
CA SER A 176 -10.37 -10.38 11.80
C SER A 176 -11.49 -9.80 12.66
N GLU A 177 -12.68 -9.63 12.08
CA GLU A 177 -13.84 -9.06 12.74
C GLU A 177 -14.22 -9.80 14.05
N ASP A 178 -14.05 -11.11 14.06
CA ASP A 178 -14.30 -11.96 15.24
C ASP A 178 -13.15 -12.00 16.27
N GLY A 179 -12.05 -11.29 16.00
CA GLY A 179 -10.86 -11.23 16.86
C GLY A 179 -10.07 -12.55 16.97
N THR A 180 -10.41 -13.58 16.19
CA THR A 180 -9.78 -14.91 16.32
C THR A 180 -8.52 -15.09 15.48
N LYS A 181 -8.28 -14.21 14.52
CA LYS A 181 -7.15 -14.27 13.59
C LYS A 181 -6.52 -12.91 13.43
N ALA A 182 -5.19 -12.90 13.31
CA ALA A 182 -4.45 -11.71 12.99
C ALA A 182 -3.32 -12.00 12.00
N VAL A 183 -2.98 -11.00 11.18
CA VAL A 183 -1.81 -11.00 10.31
C VAL A 183 -1.04 -9.75 10.61
N GLY A 184 0.24 -9.89 10.96
CA GLY A 184 1.12 -8.76 11.27
C GLY A 184 2.34 -8.74 10.37
N MET A 185 2.92 -7.55 10.21
CA MET A 185 4.20 -7.29 9.58
C MET A 185 5.04 -6.44 10.54
N LEU A 186 6.30 -6.83 10.68
CA LEU A 186 7.34 -5.98 11.25
C LEU A 186 8.39 -5.77 10.18
N MET A 187 8.65 -4.52 9.82
CA MET A 187 9.65 -4.14 8.84
C MET A 187 10.71 -3.25 9.46
N GLN A 188 11.97 -3.51 9.13
CA GLN A 188 13.11 -2.70 9.53
C GLN A 188 13.82 -2.15 8.29
N LYS A 189 14.05 -0.82 8.23
CA LYS A 189 14.71 -0.17 7.08
C LYS A 189 16.20 -0.48 7.01
N LEU A 190 16.87 -0.40 8.13
CA LEU A 190 18.32 -0.53 8.22
C LEU A 190 18.70 -1.54 9.30
N VAL A 191 19.71 -2.34 9.01
CA VAL A 191 20.32 -3.19 10.03
C VAL A 191 21.17 -2.29 10.94
N VAL A 192 20.85 -2.30 12.22
CA VAL A 192 21.64 -1.56 13.23
C VAL A 192 22.82 -2.43 13.64
N PRO A 193 24.07 -1.92 13.62
CA PRO A 193 25.22 -2.64 14.14
C PRO A 193 25.03 -2.98 15.62
N ASN A 194 25.35 -4.19 16.02
CA ASN A 194 25.24 -4.67 17.40
C ASN A 194 23.83 -4.75 18.00
N THR A 195 22.83 -5.11 17.20
CA THR A 195 21.54 -5.55 17.75
C THR A 195 21.78 -6.74 18.69
N GLN A 196 21.45 -6.57 19.96
CA GLN A 196 21.43 -7.63 20.96
C GLN A 196 20.16 -8.45 20.87
#